data_ad76f450f5aeabd6b9bdd94a21b878f1
#
_entry.id   ad76f450f5aeabd6b9bdd94a21b878f1
#
_cell.length_a   1.000
_cell.length_b   1.000
_cell.length_c   1.000
_cell.angle_alpha   90.00
_cell.angle_beta   90.00
_cell.angle_gamma   90.00
#
_symmetry.space_group_name_H-M   'P 1'
#
loop_
_entity.id
_entity.type
_entity.pdbx_description
1 polymer ?
#
loop_
_entity_poly.entity_id
_entity_poly.type
_entity_poly.pdbx_seq_one_letter_code
_entity_poly.pdbx_strand_id
1 'polypeptide(L)'
;MAHGISTLSFDGSTPASGDGLWQSCVDQLAQELPEQQFNTWIKPLQATVSPDLSKVVVLVGNRFKLDWVRAQYASRIAALLQQFFGQPIQLELAITPKEELAKPQVVSYTHEVESLPEAFVGIEENTPTGPRNRLNTALTFDSLVEGTANRMARAAAMHVATMPGQLYNPLFIYGGVGLGKTHLVHAVGNKLLQERPDAKVLYIHAEQFVSDVVKAYQRKTFEEFKARYHSLDLLLIDDVQFFANKERSQEEFFNAFEALLAKKSHIVMTSDTYPKGLTDIHERLVSRFDAGLTVAIESPELEMRVAILISKARHENADMPEEVAFFVAKNVRSNVRELEGALRKILAYSRFNQKEITIQLARDALRDLLSIQNRQISVENIQKTVADYYKIKVADMYSKKRPASIAKPRQIAMYLAKELTQKSLPEIGELFGGRDHTTVLHAVRKIGSEIGRAHV
;
A
#
# COMPACT_ATOMS: atom_id res chain seq x y z
N MET A 1 39.24 35.75 -11.69
CA MET A 1 39.10 35.36 -10.29
C MET A 1 38.61 33.93 -10.26
N ALA A 2 39.51 33.01 -9.96
CA ALA A 2 39.28 31.57 -9.97
C ALA A 2 38.63 31.16 -8.66
N HIS A 3 37.51 30.43 -8.72
CA HIS A 3 36.98 29.73 -7.55
C HIS A 3 37.46 28.30 -7.56
N GLY A 4 38.23 27.98 -6.52
CA GLY A 4 38.88 26.71 -6.32
C GLY A 4 37.89 25.58 -6.04
N ILE A 5 38.13 24.49 -6.73
CA ILE A 5 37.53 23.19 -6.45
C ILE A 5 38.32 22.63 -5.26
N SER A 6 37.63 22.51 -4.12
CA SER A 6 38.17 21.85 -2.93
C SER A 6 38.20 20.35 -3.17
N THR A 7 39.36 19.82 -3.48
CA THR A 7 39.65 18.38 -3.47
C THR A 7 39.75 17.93 -2.02
N LEU A 8 38.74 17.18 -1.55
CA LEU A 8 38.84 16.39 -0.32
C LEU A 8 39.86 15.28 -0.56
N SER A 9 41.05 15.46 0.03
CA SER A 9 42.10 14.44 0.12
C SER A 9 41.60 13.31 1.03
N PHE A 10 41.39 12.13 0.46
CA PHE A 10 41.16 10.89 1.17
C PHE A 10 42.50 10.46 1.82
N ASP A 11 42.48 10.45 3.15
CA ASP A 11 43.61 9.95 3.95
C ASP A 11 43.66 8.43 3.82
N GLY A 12 44.76 7.92 3.32
CA GLY A 12 44.96 6.53 2.94
C GLY A 12 45.16 5.60 4.15
N SER A 13 44.09 5.16 4.74
CA SER A 13 44.07 3.95 5.58
C SER A 13 43.23 2.88 4.90
N THR A 14 43.86 2.04 4.11
CA THR A 14 43.30 0.81 3.52
C THR A 14 42.79 -0.11 4.61
N PRO A 15 41.49 -0.45 4.66
CA PRO A 15 41.06 -1.58 5.48
C PRO A 15 41.45 -2.86 4.77
N ALA A 16 42.43 -3.57 5.32
CA ALA A 16 43.05 -4.77 4.74
C ALA A 16 42.19 -6.05 4.91
N SER A 17 40.88 -5.95 4.97
CA SER A 17 39.96 -7.10 4.98
C SER A 17 38.80 -6.88 4.03
N GLY A 18 38.47 -7.89 3.23
CA GLY A 18 37.34 -7.85 2.27
C GLY A 18 35.98 -7.45 2.86
N ASP A 19 35.79 -7.72 4.16
CA ASP A 19 34.56 -7.37 4.90
C ASP A 19 34.37 -5.85 5.05
N GLY A 20 35.46 -5.09 5.21
CA GLY A 20 35.39 -3.63 5.30
C GLY A 20 34.96 -2.96 4.00
N LEU A 21 35.31 -3.53 2.86
CA LEU A 21 34.95 -3.02 1.54
C LEU A 21 33.48 -3.27 1.21
N TRP A 22 32.96 -4.44 1.59
CA TRP A 22 31.52 -4.71 1.48
C TRP A 22 30.71 -3.74 2.35
N GLN A 23 31.14 -3.48 3.59
CA GLN A 23 30.48 -2.54 4.46
C GLN A 23 30.43 -1.12 3.86
N SER A 24 31.51 -0.65 3.25
CA SER A 24 31.53 0.64 2.56
C SER A 24 30.53 0.70 1.40
N CYS A 25 30.38 -0.40 0.65
CA CYS A 25 29.36 -0.51 -0.40
C CYS A 25 27.93 -0.44 0.17
N VAL A 26 27.68 -1.11 1.28
CA VAL A 26 26.39 -1.10 1.98
C VAL A 26 26.07 0.30 2.53
N ASP A 27 27.06 0.97 3.12
CA ASP A 27 26.91 2.33 3.66
C ASP A 27 26.61 3.36 2.56
N GLN A 28 27.22 3.20 1.38
CA GLN A 28 26.90 4.04 0.23
C GLN A 28 25.48 3.79 -0.30
N LEU A 29 25.06 2.54 -0.39
CA LEU A 29 23.70 2.18 -0.78
C LEU A 29 22.66 2.66 0.24
N ALA A 30 23.01 2.75 1.53
CA ALA A 30 22.14 3.31 2.56
C ALA A 30 21.88 4.81 2.37
N GLN A 31 22.84 5.54 1.77
CA GLN A 31 22.67 6.96 1.47
C GLN A 31 21.89 7.20 0.16
N GLU A 32 22.00 6.29 -0.80
CA GLU A 32 21.37 6.42 -2.12
C GLU A 32 19.92 5.90 -2.16
N LEU A 33 19.60 4.90 -1.35
CA LEU A 33 18.31 4.24 -1.39
C LEU A 33 17.39 4.75 -0.29
N PRO A 34 16.06 4.78 -0.55
CA PRO A 34 15.08 5.00 0.51
C PRO A 34 15.26 3.99 1.64
N GLU A 35 15.12 4.42 2.89
CA GLU A 35 15.38 3.62 4.09
C GLU A 35 14.64 2.27 4.08
N GLN A 36 13.42 2.24 3.59
CA GLN A 36 12.62 1.02 3.51
C GLN A 36 13.18 0.02 2.48
N GLN A 37 13.61 0.50 1.32
CA GLN A 37 14.24 -0.36 0.30
C GLN A 37 15.58 -0.89 0.78
N PHE A 38 16.38 -0.05 1.41
CA PHE A 38 17.65 -0.45 2.01
C PHE A 38 17.47 -1.53 3.07
N ASN A 39 16.59 -1.31 4.05
CA ASN A 39 16.34 -2.26 5.14
C ASN A 39 15.78 -3.60 4.65
N THR A 40 14.98 -3.60 3.56
CA THR A 40 14.34 -4.81 3.03
C THR A 40 15.26 -5.63 2.13
N TRP A 41 16.06 -4.98 1.29
CA TRP A 41 16.75 -5.64 0.18
C TRP A 41 18.26 -5.68 0.32
N ILE A 42 18.89 -4.66 0.92
CA ILE A 42 20.34 -4.52 0.97
C ILE A 42 20.89 -4.92 2.34
N LYS A 43 20.33 -4.40 3.42
CA LYS A 43 20.79 -4.65 4.79
C LYS A 43 20.88 -6.15 5.18
N PRO A 44 19.95 -7.04 4.73
CA PRO A 44 20.02 -8.46 5.04
C PRO A 44 21.04 -9.25 4.20
N LEU A 45 21.70 -8.62 3.23
CA LEU A 45 22.68 -9.29 2.38
C LEU A 45 24.00 -9.47 3.12
N GLN A 46 24.55 -10.67 2.99
CA GLN A 46 25.90 -11.00 3.45
C GLN A 46 26.80 -11.20 2.22
N ALA A 47 28.03 -10.75 2.27
CA ALA A 47 28.96 -10.96 1.17
C ALA A 47 30.23 -11.64 1.68
N THR A 48 30.78 -12.51 0.86
CA THR A 48 32.09 -13.09 1.05
C THR A 48 32.99 -12.65 -0.10
N VAL A 49 34.11 -12.04 0.23
CA VAL A 49 35.09 -11.58 -0.73
C VAL A 49 36.18 -12.63 -0.86
N SER A 50 36.56 -12.98 -2.09
CA SER A 50 37.65 -13.93 -2.32
C SER A 50 39.00 -13.32 -1.86
N PRO A 51 39.95 -14.14 -1.38
CA PRO A 51 41.26 -13.66 -0.90
C PRO A 51 42.08 -12.88 -1.94
N ASP A 52 41.87 -13.16 -3.22
CA ASP A 52 42.50 -12.50 -4.36
C ASP A 52 41.75 -11.24 -4.83
N LEU A 53 40.69 -10.86 -4.15
CA LEU A 53 39.83 -9.70 -4.45
C LEU A 53 39.25 -9.69 -5.88
N SER A 54 39.24 -10.84 -6.55
CA SER A 54 38.72 -10.96 -7.93
C SER A 54 37.20 -11.21 -7.98
N LYS A 55 36.63 -11.72 -6.89
CA LYS A 55 35.23 -12.16 -6.84
C LYS A 55 34.56 -11.78 -5.52
N VAL A 56 33.35 -11.28 -5.61
CA VAL A 56 32.46 -11.05 -4.45
C VAL A 56 31.23 -11.91 -4.61
N VAL A 57 30.97 -12.78 -3.65
CA VAL A 57 29.76 -13.61 -3.59
C VAL A 57 28.82 -13.03 -2.57
N VAL A 58 27.68 -12.51 -3.03
CA VAL A 58 26.62 -11.98 -2.17
C VAL A 58 25.58 -13.04 -1.90
N LEU A 59 25.41 -13.37 -0.62
CA LEU A 59 24.47 -14.37 -0.15
C LEU A 59 23.09 -13.77 0.07
N VAL A 60 22.09 -14.40 -0.52
CA VAL A 60 20.69 -13.94 -0.52
C VAL A 60 19.80 -15.04 0.05
N GLY A 61 18.92 -14.71 0.98
CA GLY A 61 18.17 -15.68 1.77
C GLY A 61 17.21 -16.60 1.01
N ASN A 62 16.80 -16.24 -0.22
CA ASN A 62 15.96 -17.11 -1.06
C ASN A 62 16.09 -16.75 -2.55
N ARG A 63 15.59 -17.63 -3.43
CA ARG A 63 15.68 -17.47 -4.88
C ARG A 63 14.96 -16.21 -5.38
N PHE A 64 13.87 -15.85 -4.74
CA PHE A 64 13.10 -14.67 -5.10
C PHE A 64 13.89 -13.37 -4.85
N LYS A 65 14.48 -13.23 -3.64
CA LYS A 65 15.36 -12.09 -3.35
C LYS A 65 16.54 -12.02 -4.31
N LEU A 66 17.10 -13.19 -4.66
CA LEU A 66 18.20 -13.27 -5.61
C LEU A 66 17.82 -12.69 -6.98
N ASP A 67 16.69 -13.12 -7.54
CA ASP A 67 16.23 -12.65 -8.85
C ASP A 67 15.89 -11.14 -8.82
N TRP A 68 15.33 -10.66 -7.71
CA TRP A 68 15.02 -9.23 -7.53
C TRP A 68 16.28 -8.37 -7.36
N VAL A 69 17.20 -8.75 -6.47
CA VAL A 69 18.48 -8.05 -6.27
C VAL A 69 19.28 -8.05 -7.56
N ARG A 70 19.26 -9.15 -8.32
CA ARG A 70 19.90 -9.23 -9.64
C ARG A 70 19.31 -8.22 -10.63
N ALA A 71 18.00 -8.12 -10.69
CA ALA A 71 17.29 -7.26 -11.64
C ALA A 71 17.42 -5.76 -11.29
N GLN A 72 17.40 -5.40 -10.02
CA GLN A 72 17.30 -4.01 -9.59
C GLN A 72 18.62 -3.42 -9.09
N TYR A 73 19.44 -4.21 -8.40
CA TYR A 73 20.59 -3.68 -7.66
C TYR A 73 21.95 -4.22 -8.12
N ALA A 74 22.01 -5.35 -8.85
CA ALA A 74 23.28 -5.98 -9.20
C ALA A 74 24.21 -5.06 -9.99
N SER A 75 23.70 -4.31 -10.95
CA SER A 75 24.49 -3.35 -11.74
C SER A 75 25.05 -2.23 -10.87
N ARG A 76 24.26 -1.73 -9.91
CA ARG A 76 24.71 -0.66 -9.01
C ARG A 76 25.71 -1.17 -7.99
N ILE A 77 25.48 -2.34 -7.41
CA ILE A 77 26.42 -3.02 -6.49
C ILE A 77 27.76 -3.27 -7.21
N ALA A 78 27.71 -3.80 -8.43
CA ALA A 78 28.94 -4.04 -9.21
C ALA A 78 29.72 -2.75 -9.49
N ALA A 79 29.01 -1.66 -9.83
CA ALA A 79 29.65 -0.35 -10.07
C ALA A 79 30.30 0.21 -8.80
N LEU A 80 29.65 0.11 -7.65
CA LEU A 80 30.23 0.55 -6.37
C LEU A 80 31.42 -0.31 -5.95
N LEU A 81 31.31 -1.63 -6.10
CA LEU A 81 32.45 -2.53 -5.84
C LEU A 81 33.65 -2.19 -6.73
N GLN A 82 33.43 -1.98 -8.02
CA GLN A 82 34.48 -1.57 -8.93
C GLN A 82 35.09 -0.22 -8.54
N GLN A 83 34.32 0.72 -8.08
CA GLN A 83 34.77 2.03 -7.61
C GLN A 83 35.64 1.92 -6.34
N PHE A 84 35.26 1.09 -5.38
CA PHE A 84 35.99 0.93 -4.11
C PHE A 84 37.23 0.05 -4.23
N PHE A 85 37.19 -0.94 -5.11
CA PHE A 85 38.35 -1.86 -5.31
C PHE A 85 39.35 -1.38 -6.37
N GLY A 86 38.95 -0.43 -7.23
CA GLY A 86 39.85 0.10 -8.28
C GLY A 86 40.15 -0.88 -9.43
N GLN A 87 39.55 -2.07 -9.45
CA GLN A 87 39.70 -3.10 -10.49
C GLN A 87 38.38 -3.79 -10.78
N PRO A 88 38.19 -4.39 -11.97
CA PRO A 88 36.99 -5.12 -12.32
C PRO A 88 36.82 -6.34 -11.43
N ILE A 89 35.67 -6.43 -10.75
CA ILE A 89 35.30 -7.50 -9.82
C ILE A 89 34.11 -8.28 -10.36
N GLN A 90 34.19 -9.57 -10.27
CA GLN A 90 33.08 -10.45 -10.61
C GLN A 90 32.09 -10.54 -9.44
N LEU A 91 30.90 -9.96 -9.62
CA LEU A 91 29.80 -10.10 -8.67
C LEU A 91 29.01 -11.38 -8.93
N GLU A 92 28.93 -12.26 -7.96
CA GLU A 92 28.08 -13.45 -7.98
C GLU A 92 27.03 -13.37 -6.89
N LEU A 93 25.77 -13.69 -7.26
CA LEU A 93 24.67 -13.78 -6.31
C LEU A 93 24.33 -15.25 -6.07
N ALA A 94 24.41 -15.70 -4.83
CA ALA A 94 24.15 -17.09 -4.42
C ALA A 94 23.07 -17.15 -3.32
N ILE A 95 22.38 -18.29 -3.24
CA ILE A 95 21.40 -18.54 -2.17
C ILE A 95 22.15 -19.08 -0.95
N THR A 96 21.86 -18.52 0.23
CA THR A 96 22.41 -19.04 1.50
C THR A 96 22.02 -20.50 1.68
N PRO A 97 22.96 -21.44 1.87
CA PRO A 97 22.64 -22.82 2.18
C PRO A 97 21.85 -22.88 3.49
N LYS A 98 20.73 -23.61 3.48
CA LYS A 98 19.91 -23.81 4.67
C LYS A 98 20.69 -24.77 5.60
N GLU A 99 21.46 -24.24 6.54
CA GLU A 99 21.94 -25.05 7.65
C GLU A 99 20.72 -25.55 8.42
N GLU A 100 20.68 -26.87 8.67
CA GLU A 100 19.67 -27.51 9.53
C GLU A 100 19.80 -26.91 10.93
N LEU A 101 19.00 -25.92 11.25
CA LEU A 101 18.81 -25.51 12.64
C LEU A 101 18.18 -26.67 13.41
N ALA A 102 18.90 -27.13 14.40
CA ALA A 102 18.50 -28.18 15.32
C ALA A 102 17.08 -27.94 15.83
N LYS A 103 16.23 -28.97 15.72
CA LYS A 103 14.85 -28.98 16.23
C LYS A 103 14.85 -28.65 17.72
N PRO A 104 14.08 -27.67 18.20
CA PRO A 104 13.84 -27.56 19.63
C PRO A 104 13.07 -28.78 20.09
N GLN A 105 13.56 -29.41 21.16
CA GLN A 105 12.89 -30.54 21.82
C GLN A 105 11.48 -30.10 22.26
N VAL A 106 10.49 -30.83 21.78
CA VAL A 106 9.09 -30.69 22.21
C VAL A 106 9.03 -31.22 23.66
N VAL A 107 8.88 -30.31 24.60
CA VAL A 107 8.46 -30.64 25.96
C VAL A 107 6.94 -30.81 25.91
N SER A 108 6.55 -32.09 26.03
CA SER A 108 5.15 -32.50 26.10
C SER A 108 4.56 -32.07 27.45
N TYR A 109 3.71 -31.05 27.44
CA TYR A 109 2.78 -30.85 28.55
C TYR A 109 1.44 -31.49 28.19
N THR A 110 1.20 -32.63 28.82
CA THR A 110 -0.14 -33.21 28.95
C THR A 110 -0.95 -32.37 29.88
N HIS A 111 -1.93 -31.65 29.38
CA HIS A 111 -3.04 -31.15 30.17
C HIS A 111 -4.33 -31.80 29.71
N GLU A 112 -4.98 -32.41 30.70
CA GLU A 112 -6.26 -33.07 30.63
C GLU A 112 -7.35 -32.14 30.08
N VAL A 113 -8.20 -32.75 29.27
CA VAL A 113 -9.42 -32.13 28.76
C VAL A 113 -10.44 -32.12 29.88
N GLU A 114 -10.61 -30.99 30.55
CA GLU A 114 -11.80 -30.74 31.36
C GLU A 114 -12.85 -29.98 30.56
N SER A 115 -14.04 -30.51 30.66
CA SER A 115 -15.27 -30.12 30.02
C SER A 115 -15.63 -28.65 30.17
N LEU A 116 -16.06 -28.02 29.07
CA LEU A 116 -16.71 -26.72 29.03
C LEU A 116 -18.00 -26.70 29.82
N PRO A 117 -18.30 -25.71 30.67
CA PRO A 117 -19.64 -25.32 31.01
C PRO A 117 -20.09 -24.17 30.08
N GLU A 118 -21.22 -24.39 29.44
CA GLU A 118 -22.04 -23.32 28.90
C GLU A 118 -22.40 -22.33 30.01
N ALA A 119 -21.97 -21.10 29.89
CA ALA A 119 -22.58 -19.98 30.62
C ALA A 119 -22.58 -18.75 29.74
N PHE A 120 -23.67 -18.54 29.05
CA PHE A 120 -24.11 -17.21 28.68
C PHE A 120 -24.34 -16.44 29.98
N VAL A 121 -23.38 -15.70 30.43
CA VAL A 121 -23.55 -14.71 31.50
C VAL A 121 -23.50 -13.33 30.85
N GLY A 122 -24.60 -12.63 31.02
CA GLY A 122 -24.79 -11.27 30.54
C GLY A 122 -23.60 -10.36 30.96
N ILE A 123 -23.09 -9.67 30.01
CA ILE A 123 -22.17 -8.56 30.24
C ILE A 123 -23.00 -7.45 30.84
N GLU A 124 -22.93 -7.29 32.16
CA GLU A 124 -23.41 -6.10 32.84
C GLU A 124 -22.76 -4.88 32.18
N GLU A 125 -23.57 -4.00 31.63
CA GLU A 125 -23.20 -2.68 31.16
C GLU A 125 -22.72 -1.84 32.36
N ASN A 126 -21.45 -1.95 32.71
CA ASN A 126 -20.79 -0.88 33.45
C ASN A 126 -20.56 0.29 32.48
N THR A 127 -21.53 1.16 32.40
CA THR A 127 -21.47 2.43 31.69
C THR A 127 -20.54 3.39 32.41
N PRO A 128 -19.35 3.72 31.89
CA PRO A 128 -18.73 4.99 32.24
C PRO A 128 -19.49 6.06 31.45
N THR A 129 -20.17 6.94 32.15
CA THR A 129 -20.83 8.15 31.64
C THR A 129 -19.79 9.17 31.18
N GLY A 130 -19.08 8.90 30.10
CA GLY A 130 -18.24 9.83 29.35
C GLY A 130 -18.58 9.77 27.86
N PRO A 131 -18.40 10.83 27.08
CA PRO A 131 -18.65 10.78 25.65
C PRO A 131 -17.72 9.75 25.04
N ARG A 132 -18.27 8.59 24.63
CA ARG A 132 -17.51 7.56 23.92
C ARG A 132 -16.93 8.19 22.65
N ASN A 133 -15.61 8.34 22.59
CA ASN A 133 -14.88 8.94 21.47
C ASN A 133 -15.00 8.13 20.17
N ARG A 134 -15.54 6.89 20.23
CA ARG A 134 -15.74 5.94 19.13
C ARG A 134 -14.44 5.56 18.40
N LEU A 135 -13.28 5.78 18.99
CA LEU A 135 -12.00 5.42 18.40
C LEU A 135 -11.73 3.92 18.53
N ASN A 136 -11.11 3.36 17.50
CA ASN A 136 -10.52 2.03 17.55
C ASN A 136 -9.06 2.18 18.02
N THR A 137 -8.77 1.73 19.22
CA THR A 137 -7.45 1.85 19.88
C THR A 137 -6.35 1.03 19.20
N ALA A 138 -6.69 0.02 18.40
CA ALA A 138 -5.73 -0.77 17.63
C ALA A 138 -5.16 -0.02 16.40
N LEU A 139 -5.83 1.06 15.96
CA LEU A 139 -5.41 1.84 14.79
C LEU A 139 -4.55 3.01 15.25
N THR A 140 -3.25 2.81 15.27
CA THR A 140 -2.23 3.78 15.70
C THR A 140 -1.28 4.13 14.57
N PHE A 141 -0.44 5.16 14.77
CA PHE A 141 0.64 5.47 13.83
C PHE A 141 1.68 4.36 13.74
N ASP A 142 1.88 3.58 14.80
CA ASP A 142 2.86 2.48 14.84
C ASP A 142 2.33 1.25 14.09
N SER A 143 1.02 1.03 14.08
CA SER A 143 0.39 -0.06 13.32
C SER A 143 0.15 0.31 11.84
N LEU A 144 0.37 1.57 11.45
CA LEU A 144 0.30 2.04 10.07
C LEU A 144 1.66 1.88 9.39
N VAL A 145 1.73 1.05 8.37
CA VAL A 145 2.95 0.92 7.56
C VAL A 145 3.13 2.19 6.73
N GLU A 146 4.28 2.86 6.92
CA GLU A 146 4.65 4.05 6.15
C GLU A 146 5.29 3.65 4.82
N GLY A 147 4.97 4.38 3.76
CA GLY A 147 5.58 4.27 2.44
C GLY A 147 5.39 5.56 1.66
N THR A 148 5.92 5.60 0.42
CA THR A 148 5.79 6.76 -0.47
C THR A 148 4.34 7.17 -0.67
N ALA A 149 3.42 6.19 -0.76
CA ALA A 149 2.00 6.38 -1.00
C ALA A 149 1.25 7.14 0.12
N ASN A 150 1.73 7.14 1.36
CA ASN A 150 1.04 7.75 2.50
C ASN A 150 1.91 8.65 3.37
N ARG A 151 3.19 8.82 3.06
CA ARG A 151 4.15 9.58 3.89
C ARG A 151 3.68 10.99 4.19
N MET A 152 3.21 11.71 3.16
CA MET A 152 2.74 13.08 3.32
C MET A 152 1.49 13.16 4.21
N ALA A 153 0.52 12.28 3.99
CA ALA A 153 -0.69 12.21 4.78
C ALA A 153 -0.39 11.83 6.24
N ARG A 154 0.53 10.88 6.47
CA ARG A 154 0.99 10.48 7.80
C ARG A 154 1.70 11.63 8.53
N ALA A 155 2.58 12.36 7.84
CA ALA A 155 3.30 13.50 8.43
C ALA A 155 2.33 14.62 8.82
N ALA A 156 1.38 14.99 7.94
CA ALA A 156 0.36 15.98 8.23
C ALA A 156 -0.53 15.55 9.42
N ALA A 157 -0.98 14.30 9.43
CA ALA A 157 -1.79 13.74 10.50
C ALA A 157 -1.05 13.70 11.84
N MET A 158 0.24 13.35 11.86
CA MET A 158 1.08 13.37 13.05
C MET A 158 1.20 14.79 13.60
N HIS A 159 1.42 15.78 12.73
CA HIS A 159 1.49 17.18 13.16
C HIS A 159 0.18 17.65 13.81
N VAL A 160 -0.97 17.29 13.21
CA VAL A 160 -2.29 17.60 13.78
C VAL A 160 -2.49 16.95 15.15
N ALA A 161 -2.04 15.71 15.32
CA ALA A 161 -2.17 14.98 16.59
C ALA A 161 -1.38 15.65 17.73
N THR A 162 -0.19 16.20 17.43
CA THR A 162 0.69 16.83 18.43
C THR A 162 0.34 18.29 18.68
N MET A 163 -0.10 19.03 17.67
CA MET A 163 -0.39 20.47 17.74
C MET A 163 -1.76 20.83 17.13
N PRO A 164 -2.88 20.35 17.68
CA PRO A 164 -4.20 20.62 17.14
C PRO A 164 -4.54 22.10 17.19
N GLY A 165 -5.25 22.58 16.14
CA GLY A 165 -5.74 23.95 16.02
C GLY A 165 -4.71 24.99 15.56
N GLN A 166 -3.44 24.63 15.37
CA GLN A 166 -2.39 25.59 14.99
C GLN A 166 -2.19 25.69 13.48
N LEU A 167 -1.97 24.53 12.81
CA LEU A 167 -1.71 24.47 11.37
C LEU A 167 -2.61 23.41 10.73
N TYR A 168 -2.82 23.53 9.40
CA TYR A 168 -3.52 22.52 8.61
C TYR A 168 -4.96 22.24 9.04
N ASN A 169 -5.69 23.30 9.40
CA ASN A 169 -7.08 23.19 9.85
C ASN A 169 -8.06 23.76 8.83
N PRO A 170 -8.89 22.93 8.19
CA PRO A 170 -9.02 21.48 8.36
C PRO A 170 -7.86 20.70 7.70
N LEU A 171 -7.64 19.46 8.15
CA LEU A 171 -6.86 18.48 7.41
C LEU A 171 -7.82 17.59 6.61
N PHE A 172 -7.68 17.62 5.29
CA PHE A 172 -8.49 16.83 4.36
C PHE A 172 -7.64 15.73 3.72
N ILE A 173 -7.99 14.46 4.00
CA ILE A 173 -7.27 13.28 3.53
C ILE A 173 -8.13 12.59 2.47
N TYR A 174 -7.63 12.48 1.24
CA TYR A 174 -8.40 11.82 0.19
C TYR A 174 -7.60 10.69 -0.47
N GLY A 175 -8.33 9.80 -1.16
CA GLY A 175 -7.75 8.67 -1.88
C GLY A 175 -8.73 7.54 -2.03
N GLY A 176 -8.41 6.58 -2.88
CA GLY A 176 -9.26 5.44 -3.20
C GLY A 176 -9.76 4.66 -1.99
N VAL A 177 -10.74 3.80 -2.22
CA VAL A 177 -11.32 2.96 -1.16
C VAL A 177 -10.27 1.97 -0.63
N GLY A 178 -10.23 1.80 0.70
CA GLY A 178 -9.38 0.79 1.34
C GLY A 178 -7.88 1.11 1.35
N LEU A 179 -7.48 2.38 1.23
CA LEU A 179 -6.07 2.81 1.26
C LEU A 179 -5.55 3.18 2.66
N GLY A 180 -6.39 3.10 3.71
CA GLY A 180 -5.98 3.37 5.08
C GLY A 180 -6.36 4.75 5.60
N LYS A 181 -7.24 5.52 4.94
CA LYS A 181 -7.74 6.83 5.41
C LYS A 181 -8.31 6.73 6.83
N THR A 182 -9.25 5.83 7.04
CA THR A 182 -9.86 5.55 8.35
C THR A 182 -8.82 5.20 9.41
N HIS A 183 -7.81 4.38 9.07
CA HIS A 183 -6.72 4.06 9.98
C HIS A 183 -6.00 5.33 10.45
N LEU A 184 -5.64 6.19 9.52
CA LEU A 184 -4.90 7.41 9.82
C LEU A 184 -5.71 8.38 10.70
N VAL A 185 -7.01 8.50 10.44
CA VAL A 185 -7.92 9.32 11.26
C VAL A 185 -8.00 8.79 12.70
N HIS A 186 -8.15 7.49 12.89
CA HIS A 186 -8.12 6.88 14.22
C HIS A 186 -6.78 7.09 14.92
N ALA A 187 -5.66 6.96 14.16
CA ALA A 187 -4.32 7.18 14.71
C ALA A 187 -4.14 8.60 15.25
N VAL A 188 -4.69 9.62 14.56
CA VAL A 188 -4.69 11.01 15.04
C VAL A 188 -5.41 11.11 16.38
N GLY A 189 -6.62 10.58 16.49
CA GLY A 189 -7.41 10.64 17.72
C GLY A 189 -6.74 9.89 18.88
N ASN A 190 -6.23 8.70 18.64
CA ASN A 190 -5.53 7.90 19.63
C ASN A 190 -4.25 8.60 20.14
N LYS A 191 -3.47 9.18 19.23
CA LYS A 191 -2.26 9.92 19.60
C LYS A 191 -2.56 11.16 20.42
N LEU A 192 -3.59 11.94 20.02
CA LEU A 192 -3.99 13.12 20.80
C LEU A 192 -4.45 12.74 22.20
N LEU A 193 -5.27 11.69 22.37
CA LEU A 193 -5.71 11.23 23.68
C LEU A 193 -4.57 10.66 24.54
N GLN A 194 -3.55 10.09 23.93
CA GLN A 194 -2.35 9.65 24.63
C GLN A 194 -1.58 10.83 25.23
N GLU A 195 -1.50 11.96 24.50
CA GLU A 195 -0.81 13.17 24.95
C GLU A 195 -1.69 14.07 25.83
N ARG A 196 -3.01 14.09 25.57
CA ARG A 196 -4.02 14.89 26.26
C ARG A 196 -5.23 14.05 26.59
N PRO A 197 -5.24 13.29 27.70
CA PRO A 197 -6.33 12.39 28.06
C PRO A 197 -7.70 13.08 28.23
N ASP A 198 -7.69 14.36 28.61
CA ASP A 198 -8.91 15.16 28.84
C ASP A 198 -9.48 15.79 27.55
N ALA A 199 -8.81 15.64 26.41
CA ALA A 199 -9.26 16.21 25.14
C ALA A 199 -10.59 15.60 24.71
N LYS A 200 -11.53 16.44 24.28
CA LYS A 200 -12.82 16.00 23.76
C LYS A 200 -12.69 15.65 22.28
N VAL A 201 -12.41 14.39 22.00
CA VAL A 201 -12.26 13.83 20.65
C VAL A 201 -13.53 13.08 20.27
N LEU A 202 -14.00 13.28 19.04
CA LEU A 202 -15.09 12.52 18.47
C LEU A 202 -14.71 12.02 17.08
N TYR A 203 -14.74 10.70 16.89
CA TYR A 203 -14.74 10.07 15.57
C TYR A 203 -16.17 9.73 15.13
N ILE A 204 -16.51 10.05 13.88
CA ILE A 204 -17.84 9.81 13.32
C ILE A 204 -17.77 9.64 11.79
N HIS A 205 -18.58 8.76 11.24
CA HIS A 205 -18.85 8.73 9.80
C HIS A 205 -19.86 9.82 9.42
N ALA A 206 -19.74 10.38 8.22
CA ALA A 206 -20.68 11.39 7.72
C ALA A 206 -22.14 10.89 7.73
N GLU A 207 -22.40 9.63 7.39
CA GLU A 207 -23.74 9.03 7.48
C GLU A 207 -24.30 9.03 8.90
N GLN A 208 -23.46 8.78 9.90
CA GLN A 208 -23.88 8.81 11.29
C GLN A 208 -24.18 10.24 11.74
N PHE A 209 -23.39 11.23 11.28
CA PHE A 209 -23.69 12.66 11.52
C PHE A 209 -25.08 13.01 10.95
N VAL A 210 -25.37 12.60 9.72
CA VAL A 210 -26.71 12.78 9.09
C VAL A 210 -27.79 12.15 9.94
N SER A 211 -27.60 10.93 10.41
CA SER A 211 -28.54 10.24 11.29
C SER A 211 -28.74 10.96 12.63
N ASP A 212 -27.65 11.46 13.23
CA ASP A 212 -27.70 12.20 14.49
C ASP A 212 -28.44 13.53 14.34
N VAL A 213 -28.26 14.25 13.22
CA VAL A 213 -29.04 15.47 12.89
C VAL A 213 -30.53 15.17 12.78
N VAL A 214 -30.90 14.15 12.01
CA VAL A 214 -32.33 13.76 11.84
C VAL A 214 -32.97 13.40 13.18
N LYS A 215 -32.29 12.62 14.01
CA LYS A 215 -32.76 12.22 15.35
C LYS A 215 -32.89 13.44 16.27
N ALA A 216 -31.97 14.38 16.24
CA ALA A 216 -32.02 15.60 17.05
C ALA A 216 -33.23 16.45 16.71
N TYR A 217 -33.58 16.59 15.42
CA TYR A 217 -34.78 17.27 14.98
C TYR A 217 -36.05 16.53 15.41
N GLN A 218 -36.15 15.22 15.21
CA GLN A 218 -37.31 14.42 15.59
C GLN A 218 -37.59 14.45 17.11
N ARG A 219 -36.50 14.43 17.92
CA ARG A 219 -36.59 14.40 19.39
C ARG A 219 -36.62 15.79 20.02
N LYS A 220 -36.51 16.87 19.23
CA LYS A 220 -36.40 18.25 19.70
C LYS A 220 -35.21 18.48 20.64
N THR A 221 -34.12 17.73 20.49
CA THR A 221 -32.89 17.83 21.30
C THR A 221 -31.75 18.49 20.51
N PHE A 222 -32.09 19.45 19.65
CA PHE A 222 -31.13 20.05 18.74
C PHE A 222 -30.08 20.92 19.44
N GLU A 223 -30.44 21.56 20.56
CA GLU A 223 -29.49 22.34 21.36
C GLU A 223 -28.45 21.44 22.04
N GLU A 224 -28.83 20.25 22.50
CA GLU A 224 -27.90 19.26 23.05
C GLU A 224 -26.94 18.74 21.96
N PHE A 225 -27.47 18.52 20.74
CA PHE A 225 -26.67 18.15 19.58
C PHE A 225 -25.61 19.22 19.30
N LYS A 226 -26.00 20.51 19.20
CA LYS A 226 -25.07 21.61 18.99
C LYS A 226 -24.02 21.68 20.10
N ALA A 227 -24.45 21.68 21.36
CA ALA A 227 -23.55 21.74 22.52
C ALA A 227 -22.51 20.64 22.50
N ARG A 228 -22.90 19.42 22.10
CA ARG A 228 -22.00 18.28 21.96
C ARG A 228 -20.90 18.55 20.92
N TYR A 229 -21.29 18.93 19.69
CA TYR A 229 -20.31 19.15 18.62
C TYR A 229 -19.43 20.39 18.88
N HIS A 230 -20.01 21.49 19.35
CA HIS A 230 -19.26 22.71 19.65
C HIS A 230 -18.28 22.56 20.83
N SER A 231 -18.49 21.56 21.69
CA SER A 231 -17.59 21.33 22.84
C SER A 231 -16.30 20.60 22.46
N LEU A 232 -16.19 19.99 21.27
CA LEU A 232 -15.06 19.18 20.87
C LEU A 232 -13.76 19.98 20.73
N ASP A 233 -12.64 19.32 20.98
CA ASP A 233 -11.28 19.83 20.70
C ASP A 233 -10.76 19.26 19.38
N LEU A 234 -11.21 18.04 19.01
CA LEU A 234 -10.90 17.41 17.74
C LEU A 234 -12.14 16.68 17.19
N LEU A 235 -12.54 17.06 15.99
CA LEU A 235 -13.55 16.34 15.20
C LEU A 235 -12.85 15.53 14.09
N LEU A 236 -13.10 14.22 14.09
CA LEU A 236 -12.64 13.29 13.08
C LEU A 236 -13.87 12.79 12.32
N ILE A 237 -14.01 13.19 11.06
CA ILE A 237 -15.15 12.80 10.25
C ILE A 237 -14.70 12.01 9.02
N ASP A 238 -15.24 10.81 8.89
CA ASP A 238 -14.87 9.87 7.83
C ASP A 238 -15.91 9.88 6.71
N ASP A 239 -15.41 9.82 5.46
CA ASP A 239 -16.21 9.67 4.24
C ASP A 239 -17.23 10.80 4.01
N VAL A 240 -16.74 12.05 3.95
CA VAL A 240 -17.61 13.25 3.78
C VAL A 240 -18.40 13.27 2.46
N GLN A 241 -18.06 12.47 1.45
CA GLN A 241 -18.85 12.31 0.23
C GLN A 241 -20.29 11.84 0.51
N PHE A 242 -20.55 11.22 1.65
CA PHE A 242 -21.91 10.81 2.04
C PHE A 242 -22.83 11.97 2.47
N PHE A 243 -22.31 13.19 2.54
CA PHE A 243 -23.16 14.39 2.65
C PHE A 243 -23.92 14.72 1.37
N ALA A 244 -23.53 14.16 0.23
CA ALA A 244 -24.18 14.40 -1.07
C ALA A 244 -25.69 14.26 -0.97
N ASN A 245 -26.44 15.23 -1.54
CA ASN A 245 -27.91 15.27 -1.52
C ASN A 245 -28.56 15.33 -0.11
N LYS A 246 -27.83 15.80 0.93
CA LYS A 246 -28.33 15.93 2.31
C LYS A 246 -28.32 17.37 2.78
N GLU A 247 -29.03 18.25 2.08
CA GLU A 247 -29.00 19.72 2.27
C GLU A 247 -29.05 20.17 3.72
N ARG A 248 -30.03 19.72 4.51
CA ARG A 248 -30.15 20.09 5.93
C ARG A 248 -28.94 19.65 6.75
N SER A 249 -28.43 18.47 6.50
CA SER A 249 -27.27 17.95 7.23
C SER A 249 -25.99 18.67 6.82
N GLN A 250 -25.89 19.11 5.57
CA GLN A 250 -24.79 19.95 5.10
C GLN A 250 -24.83 21.33 5.78
N GLU A 251 -26.01 21.90 5.95
CA GLU A 251 -26.17 23.18 6.65
C GLU A 251 -25.76 23.08 8.12
N GLU A 252 -26.22 22.03 8.82
CA GLU A 252 -25.85 21.82 10.22
C GLU A 252 -24.38 21.45 10.39
N PHE A 253 -23.81 20.72 9.43
CA PHE A 253 -22.37 20.45 9.42
C PHE A 253 -21.57 21.73 9.20
N PHE A 254 -22.02 22.61 8.31
CA PHE A 254 -21.37 23.90 8.12
C PHE A 254 -21.37 24.74 9.39
N ASN A 255 -22.50 24.81 10.12
CA ASN A 255 -22.61 25.53 11.37
C ASN A 255 -21.66 24.95 12.46
N ALA A 256 -21.62 23.61 12.60
CA ALA A 256 -20.71 22.95 13.52
C ALA A 256 -19.24 23.18 13.15
N PHE A 257 -18.93 23.14 11.86
CA PHE A 257 -17.61 23.38 11.30
C PHE A 257 -17.10 24.81 11.63
N GLU A 258 -17.91 25.84 11.37
CA GLU A 258 -17.56 27.22 11.69
C GLU A 258 -17.36 27.43 13.19
N ALA A 259 -18.22 26.85 14.03
CA ALA A 259 -18.09 26.94 15.48
C ALA A 259 -16.79 26.29 15.98
N LEU A 260 -16.38 25.16 15.41
CA LEU A 260 -15.13 24.48 15.75
C LEU A 260 -13.92 25.31 15.32
N LEU A 261 -13.93 25.88 14.12
CA LEU A 261 -12.86 26.77 13.66
C LEU A 261 -12.73 28.02 14.53
N ALA A 262 -13.86 28.66 14.90
CA ALA A 262 -13.87 29.81 15.79
C ALA A 262 -13.28 29.51 17.18
N LYS A 263 -13.51 28.29 17.69
CA LYS A 263 -12.92 27.78 18.93
C LYS A 263 -11.45 27.39 18.77
N LYS A 264 -10.90 27.34 17.55
CA LYS A 264 -9.59 26.76 17.22
C LYS A 264 -9.49 25.26 17.50
N SER A 265 -10.61 24.56 17.50
CA SER A 265 -10.65 23.11 17.50
C SER A 265 -10.20 22.57 16.16
N HIS A 266 -9.59 21.39 16.12
CA HIS A 266 -9.11 20.81 14.88
C HIS A 266 -10.16 19.92 14.21
N ILE A 267 -10.18 19.94 12.87
CA ILE A 267 -11.07 19.10 12.07
C ILE A 267 -10.22 18.27 11.10
N VAL A 268 -10.38 16.95 11.16
CA VAL A 268 -9.79 16.02 10.19
C VAL A 268 -10.91 15.34 9.43
N MET A 269 -10.82 15.35 8.11
CA MET A 269 -11.85 14.79 7.22
C MET A 269 -11.25 13.81 6.24
N THR A 270 -12.04 12.81 5.84
CA THR A 270 -11.64 11.92 4.75
C THR A 270 -12.68 11.91 3.62
N SER A 271 -12.20 11.59 2.42
CA SER A 271 -13.03 11.38 1.23
C SER A 271 -12.39 10.35 0.29
N ASP A 272 -13.17 9.80 -0.62
CA ASP A 272 -12.65 9.02 -1.75
C ASP A 272 -12.13 9.92 -2.89
N THR A 273 -12.57 11.19 -2.94
CA THR A 273 -12.26 12.17 -3.97
C THR A 273 -11.68 13.46 -3.40
N TYR A 274 -10.96 14.20 -4.24
CA TYR A 274 -10.48 15.55 -3.95
C TYR A 274 -11.67 16.52 -3.69
N PRO A 275 -11.57 17.55 -2.81
CA PRO A 275 -12.69 18.42 -2.45
C PRO A 275 -13.48 18.97 -3.62
N LYS A 276 -12.82 19.50 -4.66
CA LYS A 276 -13.48 20.05 -5.86
C LYS A 276 -14.13 18.97 -6.76
N GLY A 277 -13.87 17.71 -6.52
CA GLY A 277 -14.52 16.58 -7.20
C GLY A 277 -15.79 16.09 -6.50
N LEU A 278 -16.13 16.63 -5.32
CA LEU A 278 -17.35 16.30 -4.62
C LEU A 278 -18.56 16.88 -5.32
N THR A 279 -19.49 16.01 -5.71
CA THR A 279 -20.77 16.40 -6.35
C THR A 279 -21.87 16.44 -5.31
N ASP A 280 -22.89 17.26 -5.57
CA ASP A 280 -24.09 17.39 -4.72
C ASP A 280 -23.80 17.81 -3.26
N ILE A 281 -22.69 18.54 -3.07
CA ILE A 281 -22.31 19.19 -1.82
C ILE A 281 -22.26 20.70 -2.06
N HIS A 282 -22.80 21.51 -1.14
CA HIS A 282 -22.81 22.96 -1.26
C HIS A 282 -21.39 23.52 -1.44
N GLU A 283 -21.23 24.42 -2.39
CA GLU A 283 -19.95 25.05 -2.74
C GLU A 283 -19.24 25.68 -1.54
N ARG A 284 -20.00 26.28 -0.61
CA ARG A 284 -19.46 26.84 0.64
C ARG A 284 -18.77 25.80 1.52
N LEU A 285 -19.28 24.54 1.59
CA LEU A 285 -18.61 23.44 2.30
C LEU A 285 -17.37 22.99 1.55
N VAL A 286 -17.47 22.81 0.24
CA VAL A 286 -16.32 22.42 -0.61
C VAL A 286 -15.18 23.44 -0.47
N SER A 287 -15.50 24.73 -0.45
CA SER A 287 -14.53 25.80 -0.23
C SER A 287 -13.86 25.71 1.15
N ARG A 288 -14.62 25.34 2.19
CA ARG A 288 -14.07 25.15 3.54
C ARG A 288 -13.21 23.88 3.64
N PHE A 289 -13.57 22.82 2.94
CA PHE A 289 -12.77 21.60 2.88
C PHE A 289 -11.39 21.85 2.23
N ASP A 290 -11.34 22.70 1.22
CA ASP A 290 -10.13 23.04 0.48
C ASP A 290 -9.31 24.18 1.16
N ALA A 291 -9.87 24.85 2.19
CA ALA A 291 -9.22 25.99 2.85
C ALA A 291 -8.01 25.62 3.70
N GLY A 292 -7.90 24.38 4.15
CA GLY A 292 -6.79 23.88 4.96
C GLY A 292 -5.74 23.13 4.14
N LEU A 293 -5.22 22.04 4.69
CA LEU A 293 -4.29 21.18 3.98
C LEU A 293 -5.02 19.95 3.41
N THR A 294 -4.95 19.78 2.10
CA THR A 294 -5.47 18.61 1.38
C THR A 294 -4.33 17.69 0.99
N VAL A 295 -4.38 16.43 1.42
CA VAL A 295 -3.35 15.41 1.18
C VAL A 295 -3.94 14.14 0.59
N ALA A 296 -3.22 13.56 -0.37
CA ALA A 296 -3.59 12.30 -0.99
C ALA A 296 -3.02 11.09 -0.24
N ILE A 297 -3.75 9.98 -0.27
CA ILE A 297 -3.20 8.64 -0.05
C ILE A 297 -3.32 7.88 -1.36
N GLU A 298 -2.19 7.46 -1.90
CA GLU A 298 -2.11 6.74 -3.16
C GLU A 298 -2.14 5.23 -2.95
N SER A 299 -2.26 4.48 -4.04
CA SER A 299 -2.17 3.02 -3.99
C SER A 299 -0.74 2.60 -3.62
N PRO A 300 -0.56 1.69 -2.66
CA PRO A 300 0.76 1.27 -2.22
C PRO A 300 1.51 0.53 -3.32
N GLU A 301 2.79 0.81 -3.44
CA GLU A 301 3.72 0.07 -4.29
C GLU A 301 3.89 -1.37 -3.81
N LEU A 302 4.51 -2.22 -4.63
CA LEU A 302 4.65 -3.65 -4.34
C LEU A 302 5.35 -3.90 -3.00
N GLU A 303 6.44 -3.17 -2.75
CA GLU A 303 7.24 -3.28 -1.52
C GLU A 303 6.43 -2.90 -0.28
N MET A 304 5.68 -1.82 -0.37
CA MET A 304 4.79 -1.39 0.71
C MET A 304 3.68 -2.42 0.96
N ARG A 305 3.12 -3.04 -0.10
CA ARG A 305 2.13 -4.12 0.05
C ARG A 305 2.71 -5.34 0.76
N VAL A 306 3.94 -5.73 0.44
CA VAL A 306 4.65 -6.81 1.13
C VAL A 306 4.86 -6.48 2.60
N ALA A 307 5.33 -5.27 2.90
CA ALA A 307 5.52 -4.81 4.26
C ALA A 307 4.21 -4.79 5.07
N ILE A 308 3.10 -4.36 4.46
CA ILE A 308 1.76 -4.39 5.07
C ILE A 308 1.37 -5.83 5.43
N LEU A 309 1.52 -6.78 4.50
CA LEU A 309 1.17 -8.18 4.75
C LEU A 309 1.97 -8.77 5.91
N ILE A 310 3.29 -8.56 5.92
CA ILE A 310 4.16 -9.07 6.98
C ILE A 310 3.82 -8.41 8.33
N SER A 311 3.62 -7.10 8.36
CA SER A 311 3.23 -6.37 9.59
C SER A 311 1.90 -6.89 10.13
N LYS A 312 0.88 -7.03 9.28
CA LYS A 312 -0.44 -7.53 9.68
C LYS A 312 -0.42 -8.99 10.12
N ALA A 313 0.37 -9.85 9.46
CA ALA A 313 0.55 -11.23 9.89
C ALA A 313 1.17 -11.33 11.29
N ARG A 314 2.18 -10.49 11.59
CA ARG A 314 2.79 -10.43 12.94
C ARG A 314 1.77 -9.99 13.99
N HIS A 315 0.90 -9.04 13.70
CA HIS A 315 -0.18 -8.63 14.62
C HIS A 315 -1.18 -9.76 14.89
N GLU A 316 -1.34 -10.69 13.96
CA GLU A 316 -2.17 -11.89 14.10
C GLU A 316 -1.39 -13.09 14.71
N ASN A 317 -0.17 -12.85 15.23
CA ASN A 317 0.74 -13.86 15.75
C ASN A 317 1.04 -14.99 14.73
N ALA A 318 1.13 -14.65 13.46
CA ALA A 318 1.44 -15.56 12.38
C ALA A 318 2.77 -15.19 11.72
N ASP A 319 3.61 -16.20 11.49
CA ASP A 319 4.83 -16.05 10.71
C ASP A 319 4.51 -16.24 9.22
N MET A 320 4.55 -15.15 8.48
CA MET A 320 4.35 -15.15 7.03
C MET A 320 5.69 -15.05 6.32
N PRO A 321 6.14 -16.09 5.59
CA PRO A 321 7.35 -16.02 4.81
C PRO A 321 7.27 -14.90 3.77
N GLU A 322 8.36 -14.18 3.59
CA GLU A 322 8.42 -13.02 2.69
C GLU A 322 8.06 -13.39 1.23
N GLU A 323 8.46 -14.57 0.78
CA GLU A 323 8.11 -15.08 -0.54
C GLU A 323 6.60 -15.25 -0.75
N VAL A 324 5.87 -15.64 0.33
CA VAL A 324 4.40 -15.73 0.30
C VAL A 324 3.78 -14.36 0.30
N ALA A 325 4.27 -13.44 1.15
CA ALA A 325 3.81 -12.05 1.18
C ALA A 325 3.99 -11.39 -0.19
N PHE A 326 5.13 -11.62 -0.84
CA PHE A 326 5.36 -11.13 -2.18
C PHE A 326 4.42 -11.74 -3.23
N PHE A 327 4.23 -13.07 -3.19
CA PHE A 327 3.28 -13.75 -4.08
C PHE A 327 1.88 -13.12 -3.95
N VAL A 328 1.41 -12.88 -2.72
CA VAL A 328 0.12 -12.26 -2.47
C VAL A 328 0.10 -10.81 -2.97
N ALA A 329 1.09 -9.99 -2.60
CA ALA A 329 1.20 -8.59 -2.99
C ALA A 329 1.27 -8.38 -4.52
N LYS A 330 1.93 -9.30 -5.24
CA LYS A 330 2.00 -9.28 -6.70
C LYS A 330 0.65 -9.53 -7.36
N ASN A 331 -0.16 -10.40 -6.77
CA ASN A 331 -1.44 -10.81 -7.32
C ASN A 331 -2.62 -9.97 -6.81
N VAL A 332 -2.57 -9.41 -5.60
CA VAL A 332 -3.61 -8.54 -5.04
C VAL A 332 -3.14 -7.09 -5.13
N ARG A 333 -3.63 -6.35 -6.12
CA ARG A 333 -3.12 -5.01 -6.47
C ARG A 333 -4.10 -3.88 -6.17
N SER A 334 -5.36 -4.18 -5.91
CA SER A 334 -6.44 -3.22 -5.89
C SER A 334 -6.35 -2.24 -4.71
N ASN A 335 -6.29 -2.74 -3.47
CA ASN A 335 -6.26 -1.91 -2.26
C ASN A 335 -5.82 -2.72 -1.03
N VAL A 336 -5.52 -2.01 0.08
CA VAL A 336 -5.06 -2.63 1.32
C VAL A 336 -6.15 -3.49 1.98
N ARG A 337 -7.43 -3.13 1.84
CA ARG A 337 -8.56 -3.91 2.39
C ARG A 337 -8.64 -5.29 1.75
N GLU A 338 -8.43 -5.39 0.45
CA GLU A 338 -8.37 -6.69 -0.24
C GLU A 338 -7.11 -7.48 0.14
N LEU A 339 -5.99 -6.79 0.34
CA LEU A 339 -4.76 -7.41 0.84
C LEU A 339 -4.98 -8.05 2.23
N GLU A 340 -5.60 -7.32 3.15
CA GLU A 340 -5.98 -7.84 4.48
C GLU A 340 -6.99 -8.99 4.37
N GLY A 341 -7.94 -8.90 3.44
CA GLY A 341 -8.87 -9.98 3.14
C GLY A 341 -8.18 -11.25 2.65
N ALA A 342 -7.19 -11.10 1.76
CA ALA A 342 -6.38 -12.21 1.28
C ALA A 342 -5.54 -12.83 2.41
N LEU A 343 -4.91 -12.01 3.24
CA LEU A 343 -4.16 -12.45 4.42
C LEU A 343 -5.05 -13.29 5.35
N ARG A 344 -6.22 -12.76 5.74
CA ARG A 344 -7.17 -13.49 6.62
C ARG A 344 -7.59 -14.84 6.06
N LYS A 345 -7.79 -14.96 4.74
CA LYS A 345 -8.09 -16.24 4.10
C LYS A 345 -6.93 -17.21 4.22
N ILE A 346 -5.69 -16.75 3.98
CA ILE A 346 -4.49 -17.58 4.10
C ILE A 346 -4.32 -18.08 5.54
N LEU A 347 -4.44 -17.17 6.52
CA LEU A 347 -4.32 -17.52 7.94
C LEU A 347 -5.40 -18.51 8.38
N ALA A 348 -6.65 -18.29 7.97
CA ALA A 348 -7.74 -19.23 8.25
C ALA A 348 -7.45 -20.61 7.62
N TYR A 349 -7.01 -20.64 6.35
CA TYR A 349 -6.71 -21.88 5.65
C TYR A 349 -5.53 -22.65 6.29
N SER A 350 -4.51 -21.93 6.75
CA SER A 350 -3.37 -22.47 7.49
C SER A 350 -3.82 -23.08 8.82
N ARG A 351 -4.62 -22.35 9.62
CA ARG A 351 -5.13 -22.80 10.93
C ARG A 351 -6.04 -24.03 10.79
N PHE A 352 -7.00 -24.01 9.84
CA PHE A 352 -7.92 -25.15 9.63
C PHE A 352 -7.23 -26.42 9.15
N ASN A 353 -6.19 -26.28 8.31
CA ASN A 353 -5.46 -27.43 7.79
C ASN A 353 -4.25 -27.81 8.65
N GLN A 354 -3.94 -27.07 9.70
CA GLN A 354 -2.73 -27.23 10.54
C GLN A 354 -1.45 -27.31 9.72
N LYS A 355 -1.33 -26.45 8.68
CA LYS A 355 -0.21 -26.42 7.76
C LYS A 355 0.52 -25.09 7.85
N GLU A 356 1.83 -25.14 7.67
CA GLU A 356 2.65 -23.94 7.53
C GLU A 356 2.24 -23.09 6.33
N ILE A 357 2.43 -21.78 6.43
CA ILE A 357 2.12 -20.84 5.36
C ILE A 357 3.18 -20.97 4.25
N THR A 358 2.78 -21.53 3.13
CA THR A 358 3.61 -21.71 1.93
C THR A 358 2.96 -21.05 0.72
N ILE A 359 3.71 -20.85 -0.36
CA ILE A 359 3.17 -20.34 -1.64
C ILE A 359 2.04 -21.24 -2.15
N GLN A 360 2.18 -22.56 -2.01
CA GLN A 360 1.16 -23.50 -2.46
C GLN A 360 -0.13 -23.33 -1.64
N LEU A 361 -0.03 -23.27 -0.30
CA LEU A 361 -1.17 -23.02 0.57
C LEU A 361 -1.85 -21.66 0.25
N ALA A 362 -1.07 -20.62 0.01
CA ALA A 362 -1.59 -19.30 -0.37
C ALA A 362 -2.33 -19.34 -1.71
N ARG A 363 -1.81 -20.11 -2.69
CA ARG A 363 -2.45 -20.31 -3.99
C ARG A 363 -3.79 -21.02 -3.85
N ASP A 364 -3.85 -22.05 -3.02
CA ASP A 364 -5.08 -22.82 -2.78
C ASP A 364 -6.11 -21.98 -2.03
N ALA A 365 -5.70 -21.25 -0.99
CA ALA A 365 -6.56 -20.34 -0.23
C ALA A 365 -7.13 -19.18 -1.07
N LEU A 366 -6.38 -18.69 -2.06
CA LEU A 366 -6.74 -17.56 -2.91
C LEU A 366 -7.22 -17.96 -4.31
N ARG A 367 -7.49 -19.25 -4.53
CA ARG A 367 -7.82 -19.80 -5.86
C ARG A 367 -8.95 -19.03 -6.56
N ASP A 368 -10.02 -18.72 -5.85
CA ASP A 368 -11.17 -18.01 -6.42
C ASP A 368 -10.81 -16.57 -6.80
N LEU A 369 -10.09 -15.86 -5.93
CA LEU A 369 -9.64 -14.51 -6.17
C LEU A 369 -8.72 -14.44 -7.39
N LEU A 370 -7.75 -15.34 -7.47
CA LEU A 370 -6.83 -15.45 -8.60
C LEU A 370 -7.55 -15.82 -9.91
N SER A 371 -8.56 -16.68 -9.83
CA SER A 371 -9.35 -17.08 -11.01
C SER A 371 -10.19 -15.93 -11.56
N ILE A 372 -10.76 -15.09 -10.70
CA ILE A 372 -11.53 -13.90 -11.11
C ILE A 372 -10.60 -12.88 -11.77
N GLN A 373 -9.44 -12.61 -11.21
CA GLN A 373 -8.46 -11.70 -11.82
C GLN A 373 -7.97 -12.20 -13.17
N ASN A 374 -7.68 -13.49 -13.30
CA ASN A 374 -7.31 -14.09 -14.58
C ASN A 374 -8.43 -14.02 -15.62
N ARG A 375 -9.71 -14.10 -15.19
CA ARG A 375 -10.86 -13.93 -16.09
C ARG A 375 -11.08 -12.48 -16.51
N GLN A 376 -10.76 -11.50 -15.67
CA GLN A 376 -10.87 -10.08 -15.99
C GLN A 376 -9.84 -9.64 -17.03
N ILE A 377 -8.65 -10.27 -17.06
CA ILE A 377 -7.58 -10.01 -18.03
C ILE A 377 -7.49 -11.18 -19.02
N SER A 378 -8.58 -11.45 -19.73
CA SER A 378 -8.55 -12.39 -20.85
C SER A 378 -8.27 -11.65 -22.16
N VAL A 379 -7.71 -12.37 -23.13
CA VAL A 379 -7.44 -11.80 -24.46
C VAL A 379 -8.74 -11.30 -25.10
N GLU A 380 -9.85 -12.00 -24.90
CA GLU A 380 -11.18 -11.62 -25.40
C GLU A 380 -11.65 -10.30 -24.77
N ASN A 381 -11.44 -10.10 -23.47
CA ASN A 381 -11.77 -8.84 -22.78
C ASN A 381 -10.88 -7.69 -23.27
N ILE A 382 -9.59 -7.95 -23.50
CA ILE A 382 -8.67 -6.96 -24.10
C ILE A 382 -9.16 -6.57 -25.49
N GLN A 383 -9.50 -7.54 -26.32
CA GLN A 383 -10.02 -7.29 -27.68
C GLN A 383 -11.30 -6.46 -27.65
N LYS A 384 -12.24 -6.80 -26.75
CA LYS A 384 -13.49 -6.06 -26.58
C LYS A 384 -13.24 -4.63 -26.15
N THR A 385 -12.43 -4.43 -25.09
CA THR A 385 -12.12 -3.10 -24.54
C THR A 385 -11.43 -2.21 -25.57
N VAL A 386 -10.45 -2.76 -26.32
CA VAL A 386 -9.76 -2.00 -27.37
C VAL A 386 -10.71 -1.71 -28.55
N ALA A 387 -11.59 -2.64 -28.92
CA ALA A 387 -12.57 -2.44 -29.98
C ALA A 387 -13.55 -1.32 -29.61
N ASP A 388 -14.07 -1.34 -28.37
CA ASP A 388 -14.98 -0.31 -27.84
C ASP A 388 -14.32 1.07 -27.81
N TYR A 389 -13.06 1.15 -27.33
CA TYR A 389 -12.30 2.40 -27.27
C TYR A 389 -12.09 3.03 -28.67
N TYR A 390 -11.71 2.23 -29.66
CA TYR A 390 -11.49 2.70 -31.02
C TYR A 390 -12.76 2.72 -31.87
N LYS A 391 -13.92 2.39 -31.28
CA LYS A 391 -15.25 2.36 -31.97
C LYS A 391 -15.24 1.47 -33.21
N ILE A 392 -14.57 0.32 -33.16
CA ILE A 392 -14.56 -0.72 -34.19
C ILE A 392 -15.30 -1.96 -33.71
N LYS A 393 -15.71 -2.83 -34.65
CA LYS A 393 -16.35 -4.08 -34.26
C LYS A 393 -15.31 -5.08 -33.74
N VAL A 394 -15.65 -5.86 -32.72
CA VAL A 394 -14.77 -6.94 -32.20
C VAL A 394 -14.39 -7.91 -33.30
N ALA A 395 -15.31 -8.19 -34.27
CA ALA A 395 -15.05 -9.01 -35.43
C ALA A 395 -13.89 -8.47 -36.33
N ASP A 396 -13.60 -7.18 -36.29
CA ASP A 396 -12.49 -6.61 -37.05
C ASP A 396 -11.13 -6.97 -36.43
N MET A 397 -11.07 -7.37 -35.14
CA MET A 397 -9.86 -7.90 -34.52
C MET A 397 -9.38 -9.20 -35.14
N TYR A 398 -10.31 -10.03 -35.59
CA TYR A 398 -10.04 -11.34 -36.26
C TYR A 398 -9.91 -11.22 -37.77
N SER A 399 -10.39 -10.11 -38.35
CA SER A 399 -10.50 -9.96 -39.79
C SER A 399 -9.13 -9.85 -40.46
N LYS A 400 -9.04 -10.28 -41.75
CA LYS A 400 -7.84 -10.10 -42.61
C LYS A 400 -7.68 -8.66 -43.12
N LYS A 401 -8.61 -7.73 -42.81
CA LYS A 401 -8.55 -6.32 -43.21
C LYS A 401 -7.31 -5.62 -42.71
N ARG A 402 -6.71 -4.73 -43.54
CA ARG A 402 -5.46 -4.03 -43.25
C ARG A 402 -5.56 -2.50 -43.14
N PRO A 403 -6.74 -1.81 -43.24
CA PRO A 403 -6.79 -0.37 -43.08
C PRO A 403 -6.16 0.05 -41.73
N ALA A 404 -5.50 1.18 -41.69
CA ALA A 404 -4.81 1.66 -40.49
C ALA A 404 -5.75 1.80 -39.28
N SER A 405 -6.99 2.19 -39.50
CA SER A 405 -8.07 2.28 -38.51
C SER A 405 -8.40 0.96 -37.81
N ILE A 406 -8.06 -0.19 -38.38
CA ILE A 406 -8.27 -1.52 -37.82
C ILE A 406 -6.92 -2.14 -37.40
N ALA A 407 -5.87 -1.90 -38.19
CA ALA A 407 -4.55 -2.50 -37.96
C ALA A 407 -3.89 -1.96 -36.66
N LYS A 408 -3.97 -0.67 -36.39
CA LYS A 408 -3.36 -0.06 -35.18
C LYS A 408 -4.05 -0.51 -33.89
N PRO A 409 -5.39 -0.45 -33.75
CA PRO A 409 -6.07 -1.03 -32.59
C PRO A 409 -5.74 -2.50 -32.35
N ARG A 410 -5.69 -3.30 -33.42
CA ARG A 410 -5.33 -4.72 -33.31
C ARG A 410 -3.89 -4.91 -32.81
N GLN A 411 -2.93 -4.11 -33.26
CA GLN A 411 -1.54 -4.14 -32.77
C GLN A 411 -1.48 -3.78 -31.29
N ILE A 412 -2.25 -2.78 -30.87
CA ILE A 412 -2.35 -2.39 -29.45
C ILE A 412 -2.96 -3.54 -28.62
N ALA A 413 -4.03 -4.17 -29.10
CA ALA A 413 -4.64 -5.29 -28.40
C ALA A 413 -3.69 -6.50 -28.29
N MET A 414 -2.88 -6.80 -29.33
CA MET A 414 -1.83 -7.83 -29.28
C MET A 414 -0.74 -7.49 -28.28
N TYR A 415 -0.30 -6.23 -28.23
CA TYR A 415 0.67 -5.76 -27.24
C TYR A 415 0.13 -5.93 -25.82
N LEU A 416 -1.07 -5.43 -25.54
CA LEU A 416 -1.71 -5.57 -24.22
C LEU A 416 -1.93 -7.05 -23.84
N ALA A 417 -2.31 -7.90 -24.82
CA ALA A 417 -2.45 -9.34 -24.58
C ALA A 417 -1.12 -9.97 -24.15
N LYS A 418 0.01 -9.55 -24.73
CA LYS A 418 1.35 -10.03 -24.35
C LYS A 418 1.77 -9.53 -22.97
N GLU A 419 1.54 -8.26 -22.66
CA GLU A 419 1.95 -7.65 -21.40
C GLU A 419 1.08 -8.07 -20.21
N LEU A 420 -0.23 -8.23 -20.43
CA LEU A 420 -1.20 -8.44 -19.37
C LEU A 420 -1.62 -9.89 -19.16
N THR A 421 -1.27 -10.80 -20.09
CA THR A 421 -1.60 -12.22 -19.97
C THR A 421 -0.36 -13.11 -20.02
N GLN A 422 -0.49 -14.35 -19.54
CA GLN A 422 0.59 -15.35 -19.57
C GLN A 422 0.68 -16.08 -20.95
N LYS A 423 -0.03 -15.57 -21.98
CA LYS A 423 -0.10 -16.21 -23.28
C LYS A 423 1.20 -16.07 -24.08
N SER A 424 1.57 -17.13 -24.78
CA SER A 424 2.67 -17.12 -25.74
C SER A 424 2.30 -16.38 -27.04
N LEU A 425 3.30 -15.95 -27.79
CA LEU A 425 3.05 -15.26 -29.08
C LEU A 425 2.23 -16.10 -30.08
N PRO A 426 2.44 -17.44 -30.23
CA PRO A 426 1.60 -18.28 -31.04
C PRO A 426 0.14 -18.33 -30.58
N GLU A 427 -0.10 -18.53 -29.25
CA GLU A 427 -1.45 -18.55 -28.69
C GLU A 427 -2.20 -17.23 -28.93
N ILE A 428 -1.49 -16.08 -28.74
CA ILE A 428 -2.08 -14.76 -29.06
C ILE A 428 -2.41 -14.69 -30.54
N GLY A 429 -1.53 -15.14 -31.41
CA GLY A 429 -1.77 -15.18 -32.85
C GLY A 429 -3.04 -15.94 -33.21
N GLU A 430 -3.26 -17.11 -32.64
CA GLU A 430 -4.48 -17.89 -32.81
C GLU A 430 -5.74 -17.15 -32.36
N LEU A 431 -5.69 -16.52 -31.19
CA LEU A 431 -6.79 -15.74 -30.62
C LEU A 431 -7.08 -14.44 -31.40
N PHE A 432 -6.22 -14.01 -32.32
CA PHE A 432 -6.42 -12.89 -33.23
C PHE A 432 -6.73 -13.34 -34.70
N GLY A 433 -7.34 -14.49 -34.85
CA GLY A 433 -7.79 -15.01 -36.15
C GLY A 433 -6.74 -15.80 -36.94
N GLY A 434 -5.94 -16.61 -36.21
CA GLY A 434 -4.94 -17.51 -36.81
C GLY A 434 -3.75 -16.75 -37.41
N ARG A 435 -3.26 -15.74 -36.73
CA ARG A 435 -2.10 -14.95 -37.17
C ARG A 435 -0.81 -15.60 -36.73
N ASP A 436 0.19 -15.50 -37.59
CA ASP A 436 1.52 -15.98 -37.30
C ASP A 436 2.14 -15.20 -36.11
N HIS A 437 2.92 -15.91 -35.28
CA HIS A 437 3.60 -15.36 -34.14
C HIS A 437 4.54 -14.17 -34.49
N THR A 438 5.08 -14.14 -35.71
CA THR A 438 5.90 -13.03 -36.20
C THR A 438 5.09 -11.73 -36.34
N THR A 439 3.81 -11.85 -36.74
CA THR A 439 2.88 -10.70 -36.79
C THR A 439 2.63 -10.13 -35.39
N VAL A 440 2.45 -11.00 -34.39
CA VAL A 440 2.28 -10.60 -32.99
C VAL A 440 3.56 -9.96 -32.44
N LEU A 441 4.72 -10.57 -32.71
CA LEU A 441 6.03 -10.05 -32.31
C LEU A 441 6.28 -8.65 -32.90
N HIS A 442 5.96 -8.47 -34.19
CA HIS A 442 6.09 -7.15 -34.82
C HIS A 442 5.16 -6.12 -34.17
N ALA A 443 3.92 -6.48 -33.86
CA ALA A 443 2.96 -5.61 -33.18
C ALA A 443 3.49 -5.21 -31.80
N VAL A 444 3.97 -6.16 -31.00
CA VAL A 444 4.53 -5.94 -29.65
C VAL A 444 5.72 -4.99 -29.72
N ARG A 445 6.69 -5.23 -30.60
CA ARG A 445 7.87 -4.38 -30.75
C ARG A 445 7.51 -2.96 -31.19
N LYS A 446 6.61 -2.83 -32.16
CA LYS A 446 6.19 -1.55 -32.70
C LYS A 446 5.50 -0.69 -31.65
N ILE A 447 4.49 -1.23 -30.97
CA ILE A 447 3.74 -0.49 -29.94
C ILE A 447 4.63 -0.20 -28.72
N GLY A 448 5.46 -1.13 -28.28
CA GLY A 448 6.43 -0.89 -27.20
C GLY A 448 7.39 0.26 -27.52
N SER A 449 7.86 0.36 -28.78
CA SER A 449 8.73 1.48 -29.21
C SER A 449 7.97 2.83 -29.31
N GLU A 450 6.66 2.81 -29.66
CA GLU A 450 5.83 4.01 -29.68
C GLU A 450 5.59 4.55 -28.27
N ILE A 451 5.33 3.66 -27.30
CA ILE A 451 5.14 4.03 -25.87
C ILE A 451 6.44 4.61 -25.30
N GLY A 452 7.58 3.98 -25.54
CA GLY A 452 8.88 4.46 -25.05
C GLY A 452 9.27 5.85 -25.57
N ARG A 453 8.79 6.25 -26.76
CA ARG A 453 9.00 7.59 -27.33
C ARG A 453 8.07 8.67 -26.77
N ALA A 454 6.96 8.28 -26.17
CA ALA A 454 6.00 9.22 -25.56
C ALA A 454 6.38 9.64 -24.14
N HIS A 455 7.41 9.02 -23.56
CA HIS A 455 7.94 9.32 -22.22
C HIS A 455 9.32 10.03 -22.23
N VAL A 456 9.77 10.53 -23.39
CA VAL A 456 10.99 11.37 -23.52
C VAL A 456 10.63 12.83 -23.74
#